data_c29311b6467076ecf05fb8611e11a8fb
#
_entry.id   c29311b6467076ecf05fb8611e11a8fb
#
_cell.length_a   1.000
_cell.length_b   1.000
_cell.length_c   1.000
_cell.angle_alpha   90.00
_cell.angle_beta   90.00
_cell.angle_gamma   90.00
#
_symmetry.space_group_name_H-M   'P 1'
#
loop_
_entity.id
_entity.type
_entity.pdbx_description
1 polymer ?
#
loop_
_entity_poly.entity_id
_entity_poly.type
_entity_poly.pdbx_seq_one_letter_code
_entity_poly.pdbx_strand_id
1 'polypeptide(L)'
;WEEFGWMPFITGQDKDRPFFIFINSVDIIYSIISQLKLFDKSSVFCAPKSIDKLKQNNFNRCYENWDIERMSQYNFFTSRFFNAVDIELDFKPYVILVTDVYFAEQTMLDPYSDVVQIIGRFRNGITAVTHVTNTKYELPQRTEEELDEFVRTSEEVYNTLKTFYDAAASKGARVAYKAAMDSLPFNQMLDIDKNKNWFAIDNYINDALVTGYYHDSKSLQQAYEQHSDVLTTYVFVTADNSFLTDEDFRFKRELKMLNTKDRRKQIVRLLAFLGSNDLTEQEREYKADLRRTDPFIVEAYELVGKEVIEELDYSYAEIKKRMIVAQFLTDAKGTETIQLIKASFKVGMKYRLTYIKEELTHIFQLLRVTPPNKITAQSINLYFDTQDAWIRKDKALLLISEKV
;
A
#
# COMPACT_ATOMS: atom_id res chain seq x y z
N TRP A 1 -14.81 -13.41 -0.40
CA TRP A 1 -16.08 -13.03 0.25
C TRP A 1 -17.15 -14.11 0.08
N GLU A 2 -17.31 -14.78 -1.08
CA GLU A 2 -18.22 -15.92 -1.25
C GLU A 2 -17.77 -17.15 -0.43
N GLU A 3 -16.50 -17.31 -0.16
CA GLU A 3 -15.92 -18.38 0.68
C GLU A 3 -15.90 -18.07 2.18
N PHE A 4 -16.19 -16.79 2.54
CA PHE A 4 -16.15 -16.36 3.94
C PHE A 4 -17.39 -16.72 4.73
N GLY A 5 -17.79 -17.87 4.91
CA GLY A 5 -18.58 -18.40 6.01
C GLY A 5 -19.67 -17.57 6.71
N TRP A 6 -19.91 -16.31 6.30
CA TRP A 6 -21.04 -15.54 6.80
C TRP A 6 -22.35 -15.80 6.03
N MET A 7 -22.25 -16.54 4.93
CA MET A 7 -23.45 -17.12 4.28
C MET A 7 -24.29 -18.06 5.16
N PRO A 8 -23.78 -18.75 6.19
CA PRO A 8 -24.66 -19.57 7.03
C PRO A 8 -25.69 -18.76 7.82
N PHE A 9 -25.47 -17.46 8.01
CA PHE A 9 -26.44 -16.61 8.73
C PHE A 9 -27.51 -15.99 7.84
N ILE A 10 -27.38 -16.09 6.51
CA ILE A 10 -28.35 -15.60 5.54
C ILE A 10 -29.11 -16.80 4.99
N THR A 11 -30.30 -17.05 5.53
CA THR A 11 -31.19 -18.08 5.00
C THR A 11 -31.70 -17.68 3.60
N GLY A 12 -32.13 -18.64 2.79
CA GLY A 12 -32.54 -18.40 1.41
C GLY A 12 -33.64 -17.32 1.22
N GLN A 13 -34.44 -17.02 2.27
CA GLN A 13 -35.44 -15.96 2.28
C GLN A 13 -34.88 -14.55 2.50
N ASP A 14 -33.66 -14.43 3.01
CA ASP A 14 -33.03 -13.15 3.37
C ASP A 14 -32.09 -12.61 2.29
N LYS A 15 -31.88 -13.33 1.19
CA LYS A 15 -30.96 -12.93 0.10
C LYS A 15 -31.34 -11.60 -0.59
N ASP A 16 -32.61 -11.23 -0.53
CA ASP A 16 -33.11 -10.00 -1.15
C ASP A 16 -33.15 -8.81 -0.18
N ARG A 17 -32.83 -9.03 1.10
CA ARG A 17 -32.80 -7.93 2.09
C ARG A 17 -31.56 -7.05 1.86
N PRO A 18 -31.72 -5.72 1.91
CA PRO A 18 -30.60 -4.79 1.83
C PRO A 18 -29.62 -4.94 3.00
N PHE A 19 -28.33 -4.85 2.68
CA PHE A 19 -27.25 -4.77 3.65
C PHE A 19 -26.84 -3.32 3.87
N PHE A 20 -26.54 -2.99 5.12
CA PHE A 20 -26.05 -1.68 5.54
C PHE A 20 -24.63 -1.85 6.07
N ILE A 21 -23.65 -1.32 5.35
CA ILE A 21 -22.23 -1.60 5.55
C ILE A 21 -21.55 -0.30 5.97
N PHE A 22 -20.98 -0.28 7.17
CA PHE A 22 -20.32 0.88 7.76
C PHE A 22 -18.82 0.70 7.73
N ILE A 23 -18.13 1.65 7.08
CA ILE A 23 -16.67 1.57 6.91
C ILE A 23 -16.11 2.98 6.62
N ASN A 24 -15.21 3.45 7.45
CA ASN A 24 -14.63 4.79 7.34
C ASN A 24 -13.47 4.86 6.33
N SER A 25 -13.64 4.25 5.16
CA SER A 25 -12.68 4.32 4.06
C SER A 25 -13.37 4.15 2.72
N VAL A 26 -13.34 5.19 1.90
CA VAL A 26 -13.91 5.16 0.56
C VAL A 26 -13.08 4.26 -0.39
N ASP A 27 -11.79 4.11 -0.11
CA ASP A 27 -10.91 3.24 -0.89
C ASP A 27 -11.27 1.78 -0.66
N ILE A 28 -11.49 1.37 0.61
CA ILE A 28 -11.96 0.03 0.93
C ILE A 28 -13.37 -0.21 0.34
N ILE A 29 -14.29 0.75 0.46
CA ILE A 29 -15.63 0.64 -0.15
C ILE A 29 -15.51 0.37 -1.65
N TYR A 30 -14.71 1.16 -2.36
CA TYR A 30 -14.52 0.96 -3.80
C TYR A 30 -13.87 -0.38 -4.12
N SER A 31 -12.91 -0.81 -3.30
CA SER A 31 -12.26 -2.11 -3.39
C SER A 31 -13.27 -3.25 -3.30
N ILE A 32 -14.09 -3.26 -2.26
CA ILE A 32 -15.16 -4.26 -2.06
C ILE A 32 -16.10 -4.29 -3.26
N ILE A 33 -16.61 -3.13 -3.68
CA ILE A 33 -17.54 -3.02 -4.82
C ILE A 33 -16.91 -3.56 -6.11
N SER A 34 -15.64 -3.25 -6.34
CA SER A 34 -14.92 -3.67 -7.54
C SER A 34 -14.62 -5.16 -7.55
N GLN A 35 -14.07 -5.69 -6.46
CA GLN A 35 -13.70 -7.10 -6.36
C GLN A 35 -14.92 -8.01 -6.43
N LEU A 36 -16.02 -7.64 -5.77
CA LEU A 36 -17.26 -8.40 -5.78
C LEU A 36 -18.19 -8.09 -6.98
N LYS A 37 -17.76 -7.18 -7.88
CA LYS A 37 -18.53 -6.77 -9.07
C LYS A 37 -19.94 -6.26 -8.70
N LEU A 38 -20.04 -5.44 -7.64
CA LEU A 38 -21.30 -4.96 -7.09
C LEU A 38 -21.72 -3.57 -7.61
N PHE A 39 -21.14 -3.08 -8.70
CA PHE A 39 -21.35 -1.72 -9.22
C PHE A 39 -22.82 -1.33 -9.36
N ASP A 40 -23.65 -2.20 -9.92
CA ASP A 40 -25.07 -1.93 -10.17
C ASP A 40 -25.97 -2.19 -8.95
N LYS A 41 -25.45 -2.87 -7.93
CA LYS A 41 -26.18 -3.28 -6.73
C LYS A 41 -25.82 -2.50 -5.49
N SER A 42 -24.91 -1.52 -5.59
CA SER A 42 -24.38 -0.76 -4.46
C SER A 42 -24.75 0.71 -4.52
N SER A 43 -24.98 1.31 -3.36
CA SER A 43 -25.03 2.76 -3.14
C SER A 43 -24.04 3.14 -2.05
N VAL A 44 -23.35 4.29 -2.21
CA VAL A 44 -22.36 4.79 -1.25
C VAL A 44 -22.79 6.15 -0.72
N PHE A 45 -22.86 6.27 0.59
CA PHE A 45 -23.20 7.50 1.30
C PHE A 45 -21.96 8.04 1.99
N CYS A 46 -21.46 9.20 1.51
CA CYS A 46 -20.17 9.73 1.95
C CYS A 46 -20.09 11.26 1.78
N ALA A 47 -18.99 11.86 2.27
CA ALA A 47 -18.75 13.29 2.14
C ALA A 47 -18.49 13.72 0.68
N PRO A 48 -18.74 15.01 0.30
CA PRO A 48 -18.58 15.51 -1.07
C PRO A 48 -17.21 15.18 -1.71
N LYS A 49 -16.12 15.38 -0.97
CA LYS A 49 -14.76 15.03 -1.45
C LYS A 49 -14.62 13.54 -1.81
N SER A 50 -15.31 12.68 -1.08
CA SER A 50 -15.31 11.24 -1.32
C SER A 50 -16.18 10.87 -2.54
N ILE A 51 -17.25 11.61 -2.78
CA ILE A 51 -18.07 11.48 -4.00
C ILE A 51 -17.24 11.77 -5.25
N ASP A 52 -16.46 12.86 -5.25
CA ASP A 52 -15.59 13.21 -6.37
C ASP A 52 -14.56 12.10 -6.66
N LYS A 53 -14.04 11.52 -5.59
CA LYS A 53 -13.10 10.39 -5.64
C LYS A 53 -13.71 9.15 -6.28
N LEU A 54 -14.93 8.78 -5.92
CA LEU A 54 -15.64 7.64 -6.48
C LEU A 54 -16.00 7.86 -7.95
N LYS A 55 -16.46 9.06 -8.31
CA LYS A 55 -16.78 9.43 -9.70
C LYS A 55 -15.56 9.39 -10.62
N GLN A 56 -14.37 9.77 -10.14
CA GLN A 56 -13.11 9.63 -10.87
C GLN A 56 -12.79 8.17 -11.21
N ASN A 57 -13.30 7.22 -10.41
CA ASN A 57 -13.20 5.79 -10.64
C ASN A 57 -14.43 5.18 -11.35
N ASN A 58 -15.26 6.02 -12.02
CA ASN A 58 -16.46 5.63 -12.74
C ASN A 58 -17.57 5.03 -11.87
N PHE A 59 -17.58 5.29 -10.56
CA PHE A 59 -18.67 4.89 -9.69
C PHE A 59 -19.58 6.10 -9.41
N ASN A 60 -20.82 6.06 -9.93
CA ASN A 60 -21.74 7.21 -9.91
C ASN A 60 -22.86 7.11 -8.87
N ARG A 61 -23.10 5.92 -8.28
CA ARG A 61 -24.13 5.72 -7.26
C ARG A 61 -23.63 6.12 -5.86
N CYS A 62 -23.18 7.37 -5.72
CA CYS A 62 -22.62 7.93 -4.52
C CYS A 62 -23.34 9.25 -4.16
N TYR A 63 -23.70 9.40 -2.89
CA TYR A 63 -24.62 10.41 -2.41
C TYR A 63 -24.12 11.06 -1.12
N GLU A 64 -24.42 12.35 -0.96
CA GLU A 64 -24.06 13.11 0.23
C GLU A 64 -25.03 12.89 1.42
N ASN A 65 -26.30 12.61 1.10
CA ASN A 65 -27.34 12.42 2.10
C ASN A 65 -28.02 11.08 1.92
N TRP A 66 -28.38 10.46 3.05
CA TRP A 66 -29.23 9.27 3.05
C TRP A 66 -30.63 9.58 2.53
N ASP A 67 -31.13 8.70 1.69
CA ASP A 67 -32.48 8.74 1.17
C ASP A 67 -32.89 7.31 0.85
N ILE A 68 -34.08 6.87 1.29
CA ILE A 68 -34.60 5.54 1.08
C ILE A 68 -34.76 5.22 -0.41
N GLU A 69 -35.08 6.21 -1.25
CA GLU A 69 -35.21 6.03 -2.71
C GLU A 69 -33.87 5.71 -3.38
N ARG A 70 -32.75 5.99 -2.72
CA ARG A 70 -31.39 5.71 -3.18
C ARG A 70 -30.83 4.40 -2.66
N MET A 71 -31.62 3.68 -1.86
CA MET A 71 -31.25 2.40 -1.31
C MET A 71 -31.01 1.37 -2.42
N SER A 72 -30.00 0.54 -2.21
CA SER A 72 -29.63 -0.59 -3.07
C SER A 72 -29.57 -1.87 -2.25
N GLN A 73 -29.17 -2.96 -2.86
CA GLN A 73 -28.95 -4.20 -2.14
C GLN A 73 -27.78 -4.07 -1.13
N TYR A 74 -26.73 -3.31 -1.49
CA TYR A 74 -25.58 -3.03 -0.62
C TYR A 74 -25.44 -1.51 -0.43
N ASN A 75 -25.58 -1.04 0.80
CA ASN A 75 -25.56 0.37 1.14
C ASN A 75 -24.35 0.65 2.03
N PHE A 76 -23.38 1.38 1.52
CA PHE A 76 -22.14 1.69 2.20
C PHE A 76 -22.18 3.08 2.83
N PHE A 77 -21.75 3.19 4.09
CA PHE A 77 -21.75 4.41 4.87
C PHE A 77 -20.37 4.71 5.45
N THR A 78 -19.90 5.93 5.28
CA THR A 78 -18.68 6.41 5.96
C THR A 78 -19.00 7.01 7.33
N SER A 79 -17.97 7.33 8.13
CA SER A 79 -18.11 7.84 9.50
C SER A 79 -19.05 9.04 9.67
N ARG A 80 -19.26 9.83 8.62
CA ARG A 80 -20.25 10.91 8.62
C ARG A 80 -21.66 10.45 9.04
N PHE A 81 -21.99 9.18 8.82
CA PHE A 81 -23.30 8.60 9.08
C PHE A 81 -23.37 7.76 10.37
N PHE A 82 -22.29 7.69 11.14
CA PHE A 82 -22.29 6.91 12.39
C PHE A 82 -23.21 7.53 13.44
N ASN A 83 -23.27 8.85 13.50
CA ASN A 83 -24.04 9.59 14.50
C ASN A 83 -24.95 10.69 13.96
N ALA A 84 -25.01 10.92 12.64
CA ALA A 84 -25.65 12.08 12.06
C ALA A 84 -26.87 11.76 11.17
N VAL A 85 -27.40 10.53 11.21
CA VAL A 85 -28.55 10.14 10.38
C VAL A 85 -29.48 9.22 11.18
N ASP A 86 -30.78 9.36 10.97
CA ASP A 86 -31.77 8.38 11.40
C ASP A 86 -32.21 7.55 10.19
N ILE A 87 -32.20 6.25 10.36
CA ILE A 87 -32.57 5.27 9.32
C ILE A 87 -33.86 4.59 9.78
N GLU A 88 -34.96 5.02 9.17
CA GLU A 88 -36.28 4.45 9.41
C GLU A 88 -36.64 3.53 8.24
N LEU A 89 -36.81 2.25 8.53
CA LEU A 89 -37.15 1.22 7.57
C LEU A 89 -38.37 0.45 8.06
N ASP A 90 -39.15 -0.08 7.14
CA ASP A 90 -40.30 -0.97 7.43
C ASP A 90 -39.89 -2.43 7.69
N PHE A 91 -38.59 -2.72 7.59
CA PHE A 91 -37.98 -4.02 7.89
C PHE A 91 -36.73 -3.85 8.75
N LYS A 92 -36.24 -4.93 9.36
CA LYS A 92 -34.99 -4.95 10.13
C LYS A 92 -33.85 -5.39 9.20
N PRO A 93 -32.85 -4.53 8.95
CA PRO A 93 -31.73 -4.86 8.07
C PRO A 93 -30.65 -5.69 8.75
N TYR A 94 -29.75 -6.23 7.93
CA TYR A 94 -28.43 -6.71 8.38
C TYR A 94 -27.44 -5.56 8.33
N VAL A 95 -26.71 -5.37 9.42
CA VAL A 95 -25.65 -4.35 9.55
C VAL A 95 -24.30 -5.03 9.54
N ILE A 96 -23.39 -4.52 8.72
CA ILE A 96 -22.02 -5.01 8.63
C ILE A 96 -21.08 -3.84 8.96
N LEU A 97 -20.20 -4.06 9.93
CA LEU A 97 -19.13 -3.16 10.28
C LEU A 97 -17.84 -3.70 9.69
N VAL A 98 -17.02 -2.85 9.08
CA VAL A 98 -15.76 -3.29 8.46
C VAL A 98 -14.62 -2.45 8.96
N THR A 99 -13.59 -3.10 9.49
CA THR A 99 -12.34 -2.48 9.97
C THR A 99 -11.15 -3.14 9.31
N ASP A 100 -10.18 -2.33 8.89
CA ASP A 100 -8.89 -2.78 8.38
C ASP A 100 -7.75 -1.99 9.03
N VAL A 101 -7.09 -2.63 10.00
CA VAL A 101 -6.03 -1.99 10.80
C VAL A 101 -4.69 -1.88 10.06
N TYR A 102 -4.52 -2.57 8.93
CA TYR A 102 -3.27 -2.53 8.17
C TYR A 102 -3.22 -1.35 7.19
N PHE A 103 -4.33 -1.04 6.54
CA PHE A 103 -4.37 -0.06 5.46
C PHE A 103 -5.21 1.16 5.76
N ALA A 104 -6.08 1.08 6.77
CA ALA A 104 -7.02 2.14 7.11
C ALA A 104 -7.30 2.16 8.61
N GLU A 105 -6.31 2.50 9.42
CA GLU A 105 -6.44 2.57 10.89
C GLU A 105 -7.63 3.43 11.34
N GLN A 106 -8.01 4.45 10.56
CA GLN A 106 -9.19 5.27 10.81
C GLN A 106 -10.53 4.50 10.68
N THR A 107 -10.52 3.23 10.28
CA THR A 107 -11.72 2.37 10.26
C THR A 107 -11.94 1.64 11.57
N MET A 108 -11.00 1.71 12.52
CA MET A 108 -11.21 1.15 13.86
C MET A 108 -12.45 1.76 14.49
N LEU A 109 -13.26 0.93 15.09
CA LEU A 109 -14.50 1.31 15.76
C LEU A 109 -14.38 0.98 17.25
N ASP A 110 -14.81 1.92 18.08
CA ASP A 110 -15.00 1.62 19.49
C ASP A 110 -16.27 0.76 19.67
N PRO A 111 -16.15 -0.48 20.21
CA PRO A 111 -17.29 -1.32 20.48
C PRO A 111 -18.36 -0.67 21.35
N TYR A 112 -17.94 0.20 22.26
CA TYR A 112 -18.84 0.84 23.22
C TYR A 112 -19.54 2.08 22.68
N SER A 113 -18.84 2.95 21.95
CA SER A 113 -19.40 4.19 21.44
C SER A 113 -19.86 4.08 19.99
N ASP A 114 -18.95 3.79 19.05
CA ASP A 114 -19.24 3.83 17.62
C ASP A 114 -20.24 2.76 17.21
N VAL A 115 -20.02 1.52 17.65
CA VAL A 115 -20.89 0.40 17.30
C VAL A 115 -22.30 0.60 17.84
N VAL A 116 -22.42 1.08 19.07
CA VAL A 116 -23.72 1.41 19.70
C VAL A 116 -24.42 2.53 18.95
N GLN A 117 -23.69 3.59 18.60
CA GLN A 117 -24.26 4.71 17.84
C GLN A 117 -24.73 4.27 16.45
N ILE A 118 -23.95 3.47 15.71
CA ILE A 118 -24.34 2.94 14.41
C ILE A 118 -25.62 2.13 14.52
N ILE A 119 -25.70 1.20 15.46
CA ILE A 119 -26.87 0.36 15.67
C ILE A 119 -28.09 1.22 16.04
N GLY A 120 -27.89 2.23 16.90
CA GLY A 120 -28.93 3.15 17.32
C GLY A 120 -29.51 4.04 16.22
N ARG A 121 -28.85 4.12 15.04
CA ARG A 121 -29.41 4.85 13.88
C ARG A 121 -30.64 4.15 13.28
N PHE A 122 -30.76 2.86 13.47
CA PHE A 122 -31.90 2.07 12.97
C PHE A 122 -33.05 2.11 13.94
N ARG A 123 -33.98 3.05 13.77
CA ARG A 123 -35.06 3.34 14.74
C ARG A 123 -36.00 2.18 14.98
N ASN A 124 -36.19 1.33 13.97
CA ASN A 124 -37.02 0.12 14.07
C ASN A 124 -36.22 -1.16 14.39
N GLY A 125 -34.94 -0.99 14.81
CA GLY A 125 -34.01 -2.07 15.15
C GLY A 125 -33.40 -2.73 13.93
N ILE A 126 -32.53 -3.71 14.19
CA ILE A 126 -31.79 -4.50 13.21
C ILE A 126 -32.06 -5.99 13.39
N THR A 127 -31.77 -6.80 12.36
CA THR A 127 -31.82 -8.26 12.45
C THR A 127 -30.57 -8.80 13.15
N ALA A 128 -29.40 -8.37 12.70
CA ALA A 128 -28.11 -8.74 13.28
C ALA A 128 -27.04 -7.71 12.88
N VAL A 129 -25.98 -7.65 13.66
CA VAL A 129 -24.75 -6.91 13.32
C VAL A 129 -23.60 -7.91 13.21
N THR A 130 -22.75 -7.72 12.21
CA THR A 130 -21.53 -8.50 12.01
C THR A 130 -20.37 -7.52 11.87
N HIS A 131 -19.32 -7.70 12.67
CA HIS A 131 -18.09 -6.92 12.54
C HIS A 131 -17.03 -7.78 11.86
N VAL A 132 -16.64 -7.39 10.66
CA VAL A 132 -15.55 -7.98 9.88
C VAL A 132 -14.31 -7.14 10.10
N THR A 133 -13.28 -7.72 10.70
CA THR A 133 -12.08 -6.99 11.10
C THR A 133 -10.84 -7.88 11.01
N ASN A 134 -9.67 -7.27 10.96
CA ASN A 134 -8.38 -7.88 11.22
C ASN A 134 -7.78 -7.27 12.50
N THR A 135 -6.69 -7.87 12.98
CA THR A 135 -5.95 -7.41 14.15
C THR A 135 -4.46 -7.34 13.81
N LYS A 136 -3.71 -6.50 14.54
CA LYS A 136 -2.29 -6.26 14.25
C LYS A 136 -1.50 -6.18 15.54
N TYR A 137 -0.65 -7.18 15.76
CA TYR A 137 0.11 -7.37 17.00
C TYR A 137 1.06 -6.18 17.35
N GLU A 138 1.48 -5.40 16.37
CA GLU A 138 2.33 -4.24 16.59
C GLU A 138 1.59 -3.01 17.14
N LEU A 139 0.24 -3.04 17.22
CA LEU A 139 -0.52 -1.95 17.81
C LEU A 139 -0.27 -1.89 19.33
N PRO A 140 0.05 -0.71 19.89
CA PRO A 140 0.36 -0.60 21.29
C PRO A 140 -0.88 -0.82 22.16
N GLN A 141 -0.75 -1.66 23.17
CA GLN A 141 -1.75 -1.77 24.24
C GLN A 141 -1.29 -0.90 25.42
N ARG A 142 -2.16 -0.01 25.86
CA ARG A 142 -1.92 0.88 27.02
C ARG A 142 -3.16 0.92 27.89
N THR A 143 -2.94 1.05 29.20
CA THR A 143 -4.02 1.30 30.13
C THR A 143 -4.35 2.79 30.18
N GLU A 144 -5.52 3.14 30.69
CA GLU A 144 -5.93 4.53 30.89
C GLU A 144 -4.93 5.27 31.81
N GLU A 145 -4.46 4.60 32.88
CA GLU A 145 -3.46 5.17 33.80
C GLU A 145 -2.12 5.48 33.10
N GLU A 146 -1.68 4.58 32.23
CA GLU A 146 -0.43 4.81 31.45
C GLU A 146 -0.58 5.97 30.46
N LEU A 147 -1.78 6.14 29.90
CA LEU A 147 -2.08 7.25 28.99
C LEU A 147 -2.18 8.58 29.74
N ASP A 148 -2.82 8.60 30.89
CA ASP A 148 -2.88 9.79 31.76
C ASP A 148 -1.47 10.20 32.22
N GLU A 149 -0.63 9.25 32.62
CA GLU A 149 0.75 9.53 32.99
C GLU A 149 1.56 10.07 31.82
N PHE A 150 1.36 9.50 30.63
CA PHE A 150 2.01 9.98 29.40
C PHE A 150 1.61 11.42 29.06
N VAL A 151 0.32 11.76 29.15
CA VAL A 151 -0.19 13.13 28.90
C VAL A 151 0.44 14.09 29.90
N ARG A 152 0.43 13.76 31.19
CA ARG A 152 1.02 14.59 32.26
C ARG A 152 2.51 14.79 32.04
N THR A 153 3.27 13.73 31.76
CA THR A 153 4.71 13.82 31.50
C THR A 153 5.00 14.65 30.26
N SER A 154 4.21 14.47 29.19
CA SER A 154 4.36 15.26 27.96
C SER A 154 4.08 16.76 28.20
N GLU A 155 3.14 17.11 29.08
CA GLU A 155 2.91 18.48 29.55
C GLU A 155 4.09 19.05 30.29
N GLU A 156 4.66 18.29 31.23
CA GLU A 156 5.84 18.74 32.01
C GLU A 156 7.03 19.04 31.10
N VAL A 157 7.28 18.17 30.11
CA VAL A 157 8.33 18.38 29.09
C VAL A 157 8.03 19.61 28.24
N TYR A 158 6.79 19.79 27.80
CA TYR A 158 6.38 20.98 27.03
C TYR A 158 6.62 22.27 27.81
N ASN A 159 6.21 22.33 29.08
CA ASN A 159 6.38 23.51 29.94
C ASN A 159 7.85 23.81 30.21
N THR A 160 8.67 22.78 30.36
CA THR A 160 10.13 22.92 30.51
C THR A 160 10.74 23.54 29.25
N LEU A 161 10.40 23.00 28.07
CA LEU A 161 10.88 23.55 26.79
C LEU A 161 10.39 24.97 26.56
N LYS A 162 9.16 25.31 26.98
CA LYS A 162 8.60 26.65 26.89
C LYS A 162 9.40 27.64 27.78
N THR A 163 9.77 27.23 28.98
CA THR A 163 10.63 28.03 29.85
C THR A 163 11.99 28.33 29.20
N PHE A 164 12.60 27.34 28.57
CA PHE A 164 13.86 27.54 27.84
C PHE A 164 13.67 28.39 26.58
N TYR A 165 12.57 28.23 25.87
CA TYR A 165 12.20 29.08 24.74
C TYR A 165 12.09 30.56 25.14
N ASP A 166 11.39 30.84 26.23
CA ASP A 166 11.16 32.20 26.74
C ASP A 166 12.47 32.84 27.25
N ALA A 167 13.36 32.06 27.89
CA ALA A 167 14.65 32.50 28.40
C ALA A 167 15.74 32.59 27.30
N ALA A 168 15.53 32.05 26.11
CA ALA A 168 16.57 31.96 25.09
C ALA A 168 16.95 33.33 24.53
N ALA A 169 18.24 33.67 24.64
CA ALA A 169 18.80 34.92 24.14
C ALA A 169 18.99 34.91 22.61
N SER A 170 19.30 33.75 22.01
CA SER A 170 19.59 33.64 20.59
C SER A 170 18.34 33.23 19.79
N LYS A 171 18.19 33.78 18.57
CA LYS A 171 17.11 33.42 17.63
C LYS A 171 17.17 31.94 17.25
N GLY A 172 18.39 31.38 17.08
CA GLY A 172 18.59 29.97 16.74
C GLY A 172 18.10 29.02 17.83
N ALA A 173 18.39 29.33 19.12
CA ALA A 173 17.89 28.55 20.26
C ALA A 173 16.36 28.57 20.33
N ARG A 174 15.72 29.72 20.12
CA ARG A 174 14.25 29.84 20.07
C ARG A 174 13.63 28.97 18.98
N VAL A 175 14.23 28.96 17.78
CA VAL A 175 13.75 28.10 16.67
C VAL A 175 13.85 26.63 17.06
N ALA A 176 14.96 26.20 17.68
CA ALA A 176 15.17 24.81 18.10
C ALA A 176 14.14 24.38 19.17
N TYR A 177 13.98 25.20 20.23
CA TYR A 177 12.98 24.90 21.28
C TYR A 177 11.56 24.86 20.73
N LYS A 178 11.21 25.80 19.83
CA LYS A 178 9.89 25.78 19.19
C LYS A 178 9.66 24.51 18.39
N ALA A 179 10.61 24.10 17.57
CA ALA A 179 10.50 22.87 16.80
C ALA A 179 10.34 21.64 17.72
N ALA A 180 11.07 21.58 18.83
CA ALA A 180 10.92 20.53 19.83
C ALA A 180 9.52 20.52 20.46
N MET A 181 9.00 21.68 20.86
CA MET A 181 7.64 21.81 21.42
C MET A 181 6.58 21.41 20.39
N ASP A 182 6.73 21.84 19.13
CA ASP A 182 5.77 21.54 18.05
C ASP A 182 5.73 20.03 17.71
N SER A 183 6.81 19.29 18.00
CA SER A 183 6.90 17.83 17.82
C SER A 183 6.31 17.01 18.97
N LEU A 184 6.04 17.61 20.13
CA LEU A 184 5.46 16.90 21.26
C LEU A 184 3.97 16.58 21.02
N PRO A 185 3.49 15.38 21.37
CA PRO A 185 2.06 15.04 21.32
C PRO A 185 1.19 16.04 22.08
N PHE A 186 1.65 16.55 23.22
CA PHE A 186 0.94 17.55 24.04
C PHE A 186 0.64 18.84 23.27
N ASN A 187 1.43 19.23 22.27
CA ASN A 187 1.13 20.41 21.46
C ASN A 187 -0.18 20.30 20.68
N GLN A 188 -0.59 19.07 20.33
CA GLN A 188 -1.89 18.80 19.68
C GLN A 188 -3.06 18.83 20.66
N MET A 189 -2.76 18.79 21.97
CA MET A 189 -3.73 18.86 23.06
C MET A 189 -3.95 20.28 23.59
N LEU A 190 -3.44 21.26 22.85
CA LEU A 190 -3.63 22.69 23.17
C LEU A 190 -4.64 23.33 22.21
N ASP A 191 -5.40 24.27 22.72
CA ASP A 191 -6.27 25.12 21.90
C ASP A 191 -5.46 26.21 21.16
N ILE A 192 -6.17 27.06 20.43
CA ILE A 192 -5.58 28.18 19.67
C ILE A 192 -4.85 29.19 20.57
N ASP A 193 -5.31 29.33 21.80
CA ASP A 193 -4.76 30.24 22.83
C ASP A 193 -3.66 29.56 23.65
N LYS A 194 -3.25 28.33 23.29
CA LYS A 194 -2.27 27.52 23.99
C LYS A 194 -2.65 27.10 25.41
N ASN A 195 -3.95 27.04 25.70
CA ASN A 195 -4.48 26.41 26.91
C ASN A 195 -4.75 24.92 26.66
N LYS A 196 -4.84 24.14 27.75
CA LYS A 196 -5.23 22.71 27.65
C LYS A 196 -6.62 22.58 27.03
N ASN A 197 -6.71 21.79 26.01
CA ASN A 197 -7.95 21.33 25.41
C ASN A 197 -8.31 19.94 25.94
N TRP A 198 -9.12 19.90 26.98
CA TRP A 198 -9.54 18.66 27.63
C TRP A 198 -10.23 17.70 26.67
N PHE A 199 -11.02 18.21 25.73
CA PHE A 199 -11.65 17.39 24.70
C PHE A 199 -10.63 16.72 23.77
N ALA A 200 -9.54 17.40 23.43
CA ALA A 200 -8.47 16.82 22.64
C ALA A 200 -7.68 15.77 23.43
N ILE A 201 -7.54 15.95 24.76
CA ILE A 201 -6.90 14.98 25.65
C ILE A 201 -7.76 13.72 25.75
N ASP A 202 -9.06 13.87 26.02
CA ASP A 202 -10.00 12.75 26.13
C ASP A 202 -10.05 11.95 24.81
N ASN A 203 -10.10 12.64 23.67
CA ASN A 203 -10.04 11.98 22.36
C ASN A 203 -8.74 11.22 22.15
N TYR A 204 -7.59 11.80 22.52
CA TYR A 204 -6.30 11.13 22.40
C TYR A 204 -6.26 9.83 23.23
N ILE A 205 -6.74 9.89 24.47
CA ILE A 205 -6.80 8.72 25.36
C ILE A 205 -7.73 7.66 24.77
N ASN A 206 -8.94 8.07 24.36
CA ASN A 206 -9.92 7.16 23.77
C ASN A 206 -9.39 6.50 22.49
N ASP A 207 -8.83 7.27 21.57
CA ASP A 207 -8.25 6.73 20.32
C ASP A 207 -7.11 5.74 20.59
N ALA A 208 -6.29 5.99 21.61
CA ALA A 208 -5.21 5.10 22.01
C ALA A 208 -5.73 3.80 22.65
N LEU A 209 -6.79 3.87 23.46
CA LEU A 209 -7.45 2.69 24.05
C LEU A 209 -8.10 1.84 22.95
N VAL A 210 -8.86 2.48 22.04
CA VAL A 210 -9.48 1.79 20.89
C VAL A 210 -8.44 1.11 20.02
N THR A 211 -7.31 1.78 19.76
CA THR A 211 -6.18 1.17 19.03
C THR A 211 -5.69 -0.10 19.71
N GLY A 212 -5.61 -0.12 21.03
CA GLY A 212 -5.20 -1.28 21.82
C GLY A 212 -6.15 -2.47 21.71
N TYR A 213 -7.45 -2.24 21.48
CA TYR A 213 -8.42 -3.34 21.28
C TYR A 213 -8.09 -4.19 20.05
N TYR A 214 -7.51 -3.59 19.01
CA TYR A 214 -7.15 -4.25 17.76
C TYR A 214 -5.76 -4.87 17.74
N HIS A 215 -5.08 -4.94 18.89
CA HIS A 215 -3.79 -5.62 19.02
C HIS A 215 -3.89 -7.10 18.64
N ASP A 216 -4.87 -7.81 19.18
CA ASP A 216 -5.18 -9.21 18.85
C ASP A 216 -6.68 -9.49 18.98
N SER A 217 -7.08 -10.66 18.49
CA SER A 217 -8.49 -11.08 18.52
C SER A 217 -9.05 -11.22 19.93
N LYS A 218 -8.22 -11.57 20.91
CA LYS A 218 -8.62 -11.72 22.32
C LYS A 218 -8.89 -10.36 22.95
N SER A 219 -8.05 -9.36 22.69
CA SER A 219 -8.21 -8.00 23.18
C SER A 219 -9.49 -7.37 22.63
N LEU A 220 -9.75 -7.56 21.34
CA LEU A 220 -10.99 -7.08 20.72
C LEU A 220 -12.22 -7.80 21.27
N GLN A 221 -12.13 -9.11 21.48
CA GLN A 221 -13.19 -9.89 22.13
C GLN A 221 -13.49 -9.36 23.53
N GLN A 222 -12.47 -9.12 24.35
CA GLN A 222 -12.63 -8.57 25.69
C GLN A 222 -13.30 -7.19 25.68
N ALA A 223 -12.95 -6.32 24.71
CA ALA A 223 -13.58 -5.02 24.56
C ALA A 223 -15.10 -5.15 24.31
N TYR A 224 -15.52 -6.08 23.45
CA TYR A 224 -16.94 -6.37 23.25
C TYR A 224 -17.60 -6.96 24.48
N GLU A 225 -16.94 -7.86 25.22
CA GLU A 225 -17.46 -8.52 26.42
C GLU A 225 -17.65 -7.56 27.59
N GLN A 226 -16.74 -6.63 27.78
CA GLN A 226 -16.83 -5.61 28.83
C GLN A 226 -18.03 -4.66 28.66
N HIS A 227 -18.49 -4.50 27.42
CA HIS A 227 -19.59 -3.60 27.05
C HIS A 227 -20.85 -4.36 26.62
N SER A 228 -21.05 -5.56 27.18
CA SER A 228 -22.09 -6.54 26.78
C SER A 228 -23.54 -6.08 27.03
N ASP A 229 -23.77 -4.97 27.72
CA ASP A 229 -25.14 -4.47 28.00
C ASP A 229 -25.93 -4.14 26.72
N VAL A 230 -25.26 -3.95 25.59
CA VAL A 230 -25.86 -3.60 24.31
C VAL A 230 -25.92 -4.79 23.34
N LEU A 231 -25.00 -5.74 23.43
CA LEU A 231 -24.89 -6.89 22.55
C LEU A 231 -25.09 -8.18 23.37
N THR A 232 -26.26 -8.75 23.31
CA THR A 232 -26.66 -9.89 24.15
C THR A 232 -26.04 -11.24 23.73
N THR A 233 -25.56 -11.37 22.50
CA THR A 233 -24.95 -12.61 22.00
C THR A 233 -23.96 -12.29 20.89
N TYR A 234 -22.73 -12.76 21.00
CA TYR A 234 -21.72 -12.65 19.95
C TYR A 234 -21.02 -14.00 19.73
N VAL A 235 -20.58 -14.20 18.50
CA VAL A 235 -19.81 -15.37 18.08
C VAL A 235 -18.54 -14.84 17.42
N PHE A 236 -17.39 -15.23 17.96
CA PHE A 236 -16.08 -14.94 17.36
C PHE A 236 -15.69 -16.09 16.45
N VAL A 237 -15.40 -15.75 15.19
CA VAL A 237 -14.87 -16.68 14.19
C VAL A 237 -13.53 -16.15 13.73
N THR A 238 -12.46 -16.89 13.96
CA THR A 238 -11.14 -16.59 13.42
C THR A 238 -10.96 -17.36 12.12
N ALA A 239 -10.57 -16.65 11.05
CA ALA A 239 -10.27 -17.26 9.77
C ALA A 239 -8.92 -16.77 9.27
N ASP A 240 -8.04 -17.68 8.89
CA ASP A 240 -6.78 -17.35 8.22
C ASP A 240 -7.07 -17.10 6.73
N ASN A 241 -7.11 -15.83 6.39
CA ASN A 241 -7.34 -15.42 5.02
C ASN A 241 -6.31 -14.37 4.62
N SER A 242 -5.60 -14.60 3.54
CA SER A 242 -4.75 -13.60 2.91
C SER A 242 -5.50 -12.98 1.74
N PHE A 243 -5.66 -11.66 1.74
CA PHE A 243 -6.20 -10.92 0.62
C PHE A 243 -5.18 -9.95 0.10
N LEU A 244 -5.17 -9.77 -1.20
CA LEU A 244 -4.73 -8.53 -1.81
C LEU A 244 -5.82 -7.50 -1.52
N THR A 245 -5.57 -6.69 -0.49
CA THR A 245 -6.50 -5.68 -0.03
C THR A 245 -6.25 -4.35 -0.73
N ASP A 246 -6.83 -3.33 -0.24
CA ASP A 246 -6.89 -1.94 -0.66
C ASP A 246 -5.60 -1.26 -1.09
N GLU A 247 -4.43 -1.74 -0.71
CA GLU A 247 -3.18 -1.23 -1.29
C GLU A 247 -3.29 -1.21 -2.81
N ASP A 248 -3.97 -2.18 -3.41
CA ASP A 248 -4.19 -2.28 -4.84
C ASP A 248 -4.94 -1.09 -5.41
N PHE A 249 -6.02 -0.67 -4.77
CA PHE A 249 -6.86 0.42 -5.27
C PHE A 249 -6.35 1.79 -4.85
N ARG A 250 -5.81 1.90 -3.65
CA ARG A 250 -5.10 3.09 -3.19
C ARG A 250 -3.89 3.36 -4.09
N PHE A 251 -3.10 2.34 -4.38
CA PHE A 251 -1.94 2.42 -5.26
C PHE A 251 -2.29 2.71 -6.71
N LYS A 252 -3.30 2.10 -7.28
CA LYS A 252 -3.71 2.40 -8.67
C LYS A 252 -4.01 3.88 -8.87
N ARG A 253 -4.57 4.55 -7.89
CA ARG A 253 -4.87 5.98 -7.95
C ARG A 253 -3.65 6.83 -7.62
N GLU A 254 -2.92 6.50 -6.58
CA GLU A 254 -1.70 7.18 -6.19
C GLU A 254 -0.60 6.99 -7.23
N LEU A 255 -0.48 5.80 -7.84
CA LEU A 255 0.44 5.54 -8.95
C LEU A 255 0.20 6.47 -10.14
N LYS A 256 -1.05 6.83 -10.43
CA LYS A 256 -1.35 7.80 -11.51
C LYS A 256 -0.95 9.23 -11.16
N MET A 257 -0.89 9.57 -9.87
CA MET A 257 -0.50 10.89 -9.37
C MET A 257 1.01 11.03 -9.16
N LEU A 258 1.73 9.92 -9.03
CA LEU A 258 3.18 9.93 -8.88
C LEU A 258 3.89 10.32 -10.18
N ASN A 259 5.04 10.97 -10.06
CA ASN A 259 5.95 11.10 -11.20
C ASN A 259 6.40 9.72 -11.68
N THR A 260 6.91 9.65 -12.90
CA THR A 260 7.25 8.37 -13.57
C THR A 260 8.27 7.55 -12.78
N LYS A 261 9.25 8.19 -12.13
CA LYS A 261 10.29 7.49 -11.36
C LYS A 261 9.70 6.87 -10.09
N ASP A 262 8.94 7.63 -9.32
CA ASP A 262 8.33 7.16 -8.08
C ASP A 262 7.26 6.08 -8.34
N ARG A 263 6.50 6.22 -9.43
CA ARG A 263 5.57 5.20 -9.88
C ARG A 263 6.28 3.88 -10.17
N ARG A 264 7.39 3.89 -10.90
CA ARG A 264 8.20 2.70 -11.20
C ARG A 264 8.76 2.06 -9.93
N LYS A 265 9.24 2.89 -9.01
CA LYS A 265 9.74 2.44 -7.71
C LYS A 265 8.67 1.67 -6.92
N GLN A 266 7.44 2.18 -6.91
CA GLN A 266 6.33 1.50 -6.23
C GLN A 266 5.94 0.21 -6.96
N ILE A 267 5.83 0.22 -8.30
CA ILE A 267 5.51 -0.99 -9.07
C ILE A 267 6.55 -2.09 -8.82
N VAL A 268 7.84 -1.78 -8.81
CA VAL A 268 8.92 -2.76 -8.53
C VAL A 268 8.80 -3.33 -7.12
N ARG A 269 8.44 -2.51 -6.11
CA ARG A 269 8.18 -2.98 -4.75
C ARG A 269 7.02 -3.98 -4.70
N LEU A 270 5.92 -3.66 -5.38
CA LEU A 270 4.73 -4.52 -5.44
C LEU A 270 5.02 -5.84 -6.14
N LEU A 271 5.76 -5.82 -7.27
CA LEU A 271 6.18 -7.03 -7.96
C LEU A 271 7.10 -7.90 -7.09
N ALA A 272 8.00 -7.29 -6.31
CA ALA A 272 8.85 -8.01 -5.38
C ALA A 272 8.06 -8.65 -4.23
N PHE A 273 6.97 -8.00 -3.77
CA PHE A 273 6.07 -8.54 -2.76
C PHE A 273 5.27 -9.75 -3.29
N LEU A 274 4.76 -9.67 -4.53
CA LEU A 274 4.05 -10.78 -5.17
C LEU A 274 4.92 -12.04 -5.35
N GLY A 275 6.23 -11.86 -5.50
CA GLY A 275 7.13 -12.98 -5.79
C GLY A 275 6.99 -13.51 -7.22
N SER A 276 7.65 -14.64 -7.48
CA SER A 276 7.72 -15.23 -8.83
C SER A 276 7.00 -16.57 -8.99
N ASN A 277 6.61 -17.25 -7.88
CA ASN A 277 6.10 -18.61 -7.91
C ASN A 277 4.66 -18.69 -7.39
N ASP A 278 3.83 -19.50 -8.04
CA ASP A 278 2.49 -19.95 -7.62
C ASP A 278 1.51 -18.82 -7.28
N LEU A 279 1.46 -17.80 -8.13
CA LEU A 279 0.49 -16.71 -8.00
C LEU A 279 -0.96 -17.24 -8.08
N THR A 280 -1.78 -16.83 -7.15
CA THR A 280 -3.24 -17.00 -7.18
C THR A 280 -3.85 -16.30 -8.40
N GLU A 281 -5.10 -16.59 -8.73
CA GLU A 281 -5.78 -15.92 -9.84
C GLU A 281 -5.88 -14.40 -9.62
N GLN A 282 -6.14 -13.98 -8.40
CA GLN A 282 -6.21 -12.57 -7.99
C GLN A 282 -4.85 -11.87 -8.13
N GLU A 283 -3.76 -12.51 -7.71
CA GLU A 283 -2.41 -11.99 -7.85
C GLU A 283 -1.97 -11.86 -9.32
N ARG A 284 -2.40 -12.79 -10.17
CA ARG A 284 -2.18 -12.70 -11.62
C ARG A 284 -2.92 -11.53 -12.24
N GLU A 285 -4.20 -11.31 -11.84
CA GLU A 285 -4.98 -10.16 -12.30
C GLU A 285 -4.34 -8.84 -11.84
N TYR A 286 -3.88 -8.79 -10.59
CA TYR A 286 -3.17 -7.64 -10.05
C TYR A 286 -1.87 -7.34 -10.80
N LYS A 287 -1.06 -8.35 -11.06
CA LYS A 287 0.15 -8.21 -11.89
C LYS A 287 -0.17 -7.70 -13.30
N ALA A 288 -1.28 -8.15 -13.88
CA ALA A 288 -1.76 -7.66 -15.17
C ALA A 288 -2.15 -6.19 -15.12
N ASP A 289 -2.72 -5.72 -14.03
CA ASP A 289 -3.05 -4.30 -13.81
C ASP A 289 -1.81 -3.43 -13.65
N LEU A 290 -0.80 -3.89 -12.91
CA LEU A 290 0.48 -3.20 -12.84
C LEU A 290 1.12 -3.09 -14.23
N ARG A 291 1.01 -4.15 -15.05
CA ARG A 291 1.48 -4.15 -16.44
C ARG A 291 0.70 -3.16 -17.32
N ARG A 292 -0.61 -3.00 -17.13
CA ARG A 292 -1.39 -1.97 -17.82
C ARG A 292 -0.99 -0.54 -17.41
N THR A 293 -0.52 -0.36 -16.17
CA THR A 293 -0.11 0.95 -15.64
C THR A 293 1.25 1.41 -16.16
N ASP A 294 2.26 0.54 -16.16
CA ASP A 294 3.58 0.79 -16.77
C ASP A 294 4.14 -0.54 -17.33
N PRO A 295 3.81 -0.87 -18.59
CA PRO A 295 4.25 -2.12 -19.23
C PRO A 295 5.77 -2.27 -19.22
N PHE A 296 6.48 -1.16 -19.42
CA PHE A 296 7.93 -1.15 -19.52
C PHE A 296 8.60 -1.64 -18.23
N ILE A 297 8.18 -1.15 -17.06
CA ILE A 297 8.85 -1.50 -15.80
C ILE A 297 8.54 -2.94 -15.37
N VAL A 298 7.34 -3.44 -15.68
CA VAL A 298 6.98 -4.84 -15.41
C VAL A 298 7.78 -5.79 -16.27
N GLU A 299 7.93 -5.50 -17.57
CA GLU A 299 8.76 -6.28 -18.47
C GLU A 299 10.25 -6.23 -18.07
N ALA A 300 10.72 -5.05 -17.67
CA ALA A 300 12.09 -4.90 -17.16
C ALA A 300 12.30 -5.74 -15.90
N TYR A 301 11.36 -5.74 -14.95
CA TYR A 301 11.44 -6.54 -13.74
C TYR A 301 11.55 -8.05 -14.03
N GLU A 302 10.75 -8.52 -14.98
CA GLU A 302 10.77 -9.95 -15.38
C GLU A 302 12.07 -10.35 -16.10
N LEU A 303 12.69 -9.41 -16.81
CA LEU A 303 13.86 -9.72 -17.64
C LEU A 303 15.19 -9.50 -16.91
N VAL A 304 15.31 -8.41 -16.13
CA VAL A 304 16.59 -8.04 -15.50
C VAL A 304 16.56 -8.04 -13.97
N GLY A 305 15.38 -8.20 -13.36
CA GLY A 305 15.22 -8.30 -11.91
C GLY A 305 15.20 -6.95 -11.17
N LYS A 306 14.86 -7.02 -9.89
CA LYS A 306 14.72 -5.86 -9.00
C LYS A 306 16.06 -5.13 -8.81
N GLU A 307 17.11 -5.87 -8.48
CA GLU A 307 18.42 -5.35 -8.11
C GLU A 307 19.01 -4.47 -9.21
N VAL A 308 18.91 -4.93 -10.46
CA VAL A 308 19.42 -4.19 -11.63
C VAL A 308 18.62 -2.90 -11.85
N ILE A 309 17.30 -2.93 -11.66
CA ILE A 309 16.45 -1.74 -11.81
C ILE A 309 16.77 -0.69 -10.74
N GLU A 310 16.98 -1.13 -9.48
CA GLU A 310 17.36 -0.26 -8.37
C GLU A 310 18.75 0.35 -8.57
N GLU A 311 19.74 -0.43 -9.02
CA GLU A 311 21.09 0.03 -9.36
C GLU A 311 21.06 1.11 -10.46
N LEU A 312 20.18 0.97 -11.45
CA LEU A 312 20.00 1.92 -12.54
C LEU A 312 19.08 3.10 -12.19
N ASP A 313 18.73 3.27 -10.93
CA ASP A 313 17.94 4.36 -10.38
C ASP A 313 16.63 4.60 -11.16
N TYR A 314 15.99 3.52 -11.63
CA TYR A 314 14.74 3.53 -12.39
C TYR A 314 14.80 4.32 -13.72
N SER A 315 16.00 4.58 -14.24
CA SER A 315 16.23 5.31 -15.49
C SER A 315 15.75 4.51 -16.71
N TYR A 316 14.78 5.05 -17.46
CA TYR A 316 14.25 4.41 -18.66
C TYR A 316 15.36 4.03 -19.68
N ALA A 317 16.27 4.96 -19.95
CA ALA A 317 17.31 4.77 -20.96
C ALA A 317 18.30 3.69 -20.58
N GLU A 318 18.72 3.65 -19.31
CA GLU A 318 19.70 2.66 -18.82
C GLU A 318 19.05 1.29 -18.66
N ILE A 319 17.84 1.21 -18.11
CA ILE A 319 17.09 -0.05 -18.01
C ILE A 319 16.85 -0.63 -19.39
N LYS A 320 16.41 0.17 -20.37
CA LYS A 320 16.18 -0.30 -21.75
C LYS A 320 17.45 -0.87 -22.39
N LYS A 321 18.60 -0.25 -22.18
CA LYS A 321 19.88 -0.78 -22.64
C LYS A 321 20.18 -2.14 -22.00
N ARG A 322 19.92 -2.27 -20.71
CA ARG A 322 20.16 -3.52 -19.97
C ARG A 322 19.20 -4.63 -20.41
N MET A 323 17.94 -4.31 -20.67
CA MET A 323 16.95 -5.25 -21.22
C MET A 323 17.39 -5.78 -22.59
N ILE A 324 17.83 -4.91 -23.49
CA ILE A 324 18.32 -5.31 -24.82
C ILE A 324 19.50 -6.28 -24.70
N VAL A 325 20.41 -6.02 -23.77
CA VAL A 325 21.55 -6.92 -23.52
C VAL A 325 21.07 -8.26 -22.94
N ALA A 326 20.18 -8.24 -21.95
CA ALA A 326 19.64 -9.47 -21.34
C ALA A 326 18.88 -10.31 -22.36
N GLN A 327 18.06 -9.68 -23.19
CA GLN A 327 17.32 -10.37 -24.26
C GLN A 327 18.25 -10.97 -25.31
N PHE A 328 19.31 -10.26 -25.70
CA PHE A 328 20.35 -10.79 -26.60
C PHE A 328 21.05 -11.99 -26.01
N LEU A 329 21.37 -12.00 -24.72
CA LEU A 329 22.06 -13.11 -24.05
C LEU A 329 21.19 -14.37 -23.95
N THR A 330 19.88 -14.24 -23.97
CA THR A 330 18.92 -15.37 -23.89
C THR A 330 18.46 -15.89 -25.26
N ASP A 331 18.69 -15.14 -26.34
CA ASP A 331 18.33 -15.56 -27.69
C ASP A 331 19.33 -16.62 -28.23
N ALA A 332 18.83 -17.58 -29.02
CA ALA A 332 19.64 -18.62 -29.63
C ALA A 332 20.78 -18.06 -30.50
N LYS A 333 20.53 -17.02 -31.31
CA LYS A 333 21.55 -16.33 -32.09
C LYS A 333 22.53 -15.56 -31.20
N GLY A 334 22.08 -15.01 -30.08
CA GLY A 334 22.96 -14.41 -29.07
C GLY A 334 23.91 -15.45 -28.48
N THR A 335 23.41 -16.64 -28.15
CA THR A 335 24.23 -17.76 -27.65
C THR A 335 25.31 -18.18 -28.62
N GLU A 336 25.01 -18.33 -29.92
CA GLU A 336 25.98 -18.64 -30.96
C GLU A 336 27.03 -17.54 -31.10
N THR A 337 26.61 -16.29 -31.06
CA THR A 337 27.51 -15.12 -31.09
C THR A 337 28.46 -15.13 -29.88
N ILE A 338 27.97 -15.41 -28.69
CA ILE A 338 28.78 -15.49 -27.46
C ILE A 338 29.84 -16.60 -27.60
N GLN A 339 29.47 -17.79 -28.10
CA GLN A 339 30.40 -18.88 -28.30
C GLN A 339 31.53 -18.52 -29.27
N LEU A 340 31.20 -17.83 -30.36
CA LEU A 340 32.20 -17.40 -31.35
C LEU A 340 33.11 -16.30 -30.79
N ILE A 341 32.57 -15.35 -29.99
CA ILE A 341 33.37 -14.35 -29.28
C ILE A 341 34.34 -15.02 -28.31
N LYS A 342 33.88 -16.00 -27.51
CA LYS A 342 34.74 -16.75 -26.58
C LYS A 342 35.83 -17.56 -27.32
N ALA A 343 35.52 -18.06 -28.49
CA ALA A 343 36.51 -18.75 -29.31
C ALA A 343 37.61 -17.80 -29.84
N SER A 344 37.22 -16.56 -30.21
CA SER A 344 38.14 -15.54 -30.76
C SER A 344 38.99 -14.84 -29.70
N PHE A 345 38.51 -14.77 -28.45
CA PHE A 345 39.17 -14.06 -27.36
C PHE A 345 39.49 -15.02 -26.20
N LYS A 346 40.76 -15.02 -25.75
CA LYS A 346 41.21 -15.90 -24.66
C LYS A 346 41.50 -15.16 -23.37
N VAL A 347 41.00 -15.67 -22.25
CA VAL A 347 41.32 -15.19 -20.90
C VAL A 347 42.83 -15.21 -20.67
N GLY A 348 43.36 -14.23 -19.99
CA GLY A 348 44.79 -14.03 -19.72
C GLY A 348 45.56 -13.30 -20.84
N MET A 349 44.93 -13.02 -21.96
CA MET A 349 45.56 -12.33 -23.07
C MET A 349 45.20 -10.85 -23.13
N LYS A 350 46.14 -10.05 -23.68
CA LYS A 350 45.95 -8.62 -23.93
C LYS A 350 45.58 -8.37 -25.36
N TYR A 351 44.54 -7.57 -25.62
CA TYR A 351 44.08 -7.20 -26.94
C TYR A 351 44.02 -5.70 -27.10
N ARG A 352 44.51 -5.15 -28.24
CA ARG A 352 44.41 -3.73 -28.57
C ARG A 352 42.94 -3.34 -28.74
N LEU A 353 42.55 -2.13 -28.34
CA LEU A 353 41.17 -1.65 -28.48
C LEU A 353 40.66 -1.66 -29.91
N THR A 354 41.53 -1.36 -30.91
CA THR A 354 41.21 -1.43 -32.34
C THR A 354 40.86 -2.86 -32.79
N TYR A 355 41.70 -3.83 -32.41
CA TYR A 355 41.49 -5.24 -32.72
C TYR A 355 40.19 -5.76 -32.09
N ILE A 356 39.92 -5.47 -30.84
CA ILE A 356 38.66 -5.87 -30.17
C ILE A 356 37.44 -5.36 -30.96
N LYS A 357 37.45 -4.10 -31.34
CA LYS A 357 36.33 -3.49 -32.09
C LYS A 357 36.17 -4.15 -33.47
N GLU A 358 37.23 -4.36 -34.21
CA GLU A 358 37.22 -4.95 -35.53
C GLU A 358 36.73 -6.41 -35.48
N GLU A 359 37.25 -7.20 -34.56
CA GLU A 359 36.88 -8.61 -34.42
C GLU A 359 35.43 -8.78 -33.99
N LEU A 360 34.96 -8.02 -33.00
CA LEU A 360 33.53 -8.00 -32.63
C LEU A 360 32.65 -7.61 -33.81
N THR A 361 33.03 -6.57 -34.56
CA THR A 361 32.27 -6.14 -35.75
C THR A 361 32.20 -7.26 -36.78
N HIS A 362 33.31 -7.94 -37.04
CA HIS A 362 33.39 -9.08 -37.96
C HIS A 362 32.47 -10.23 -37.54
N ILE A 363 32.49 -10.60 -36.25
CA ILE A 363 31.65 -11.69 -35.70
C ILE A 363 30.15 -11.37 -35.90
N PHE A 364 29.71 -10.17 -35.53
CA PHE A 364 28.31 -9.77 -35.71
C PHE A 364 27.88 -9.74 -37.19
N GLN A 365 28.75 -9.31 -38.11
CA GLN A 365 28.50 -9.35 -39.53
C GLN A 365 28.45 -10.77 -40.09
N LEU A 366 29.35 -11.63 -39.67
CA LEU A 366 29.42 -13.04 -40.08
C LEU A 366 28.13 -13.78 -39.75
N LEU A 367 27.62 -13.61 -38.55
CA LEU A 367 26.39 -14.27 -38.09
C LEU A 367 25.11 -13.51 -38.51
N ARG A 368 25.23 -12.35 -39.15
CA ARG A 368 24.10 -11.48 -39.52
C ARG A 368 23.19 -11.16 -38.33
N VAL A 369 23.78 -10.89 -37.18
CA VAL A 369 23.08 -10.56 -35.93
C VAL A 369 23.24 -9.08 -35.64
N THR A 370 22.14 -8.44 -35.21
CA THR A 370 22.21 -7.06 -34.79
C THR A 370 22.81 -6.98 -33.37
N PRO A 371 23.89 -6.23 -33.17
CA PRO A 371 24.47 -6.10 -31.84
C PRO A 371 23.52 -5.36 -30.88
N PRO A 372 23.49 -5.74 -29.58
CA PRO A 372 22.60 -5.13 -28.59
C PRO A 372 22.89 -3.63 -28.37
N ASN A 373 24.12 -3.20 -28.64
CA ASN A 373 24.54 -1.80 -28.54
C ASN A 373 25.53 -1.48 -29.67
N LYS A 374 25.85 -0.17 -29.87
CA LYS A 374 26.91 0.25 -30.77
C LYS A 374 28.23 -0.44 -30.41
N ILE A 375 28.83 -1.14 -31.37
CA ILE A 375 30.09 -1.87 -31.16
C ILE A 375 31.24 -0.88 -30.90
N THR A 376 31.85 -1.03 -29.75
CA THR A 376 33.05 -0.35 -29.30
C THR A 376 34.03 -1.41 -28.75
N ALA A 377 35.27 -1.04 -28.46
CA ALA A 377 36.19 -1.95 -27.78
C ALA A 377 35.67 -2.34 -26.37
N GLN A 378 34.97 -1.44 -25.70
CA GLN A 378 34.36 -1.71 -24.39
C GLN A 378 33.17 -2.67 -24.45
N SER A 379 32.64 -2.97 -25.63
CA SER A 379 31.57 -3.96 -25.78
C SER A 379 32.02 -5.36 -25.39
N ILE A 380 33.33 -5.64 -25.34
CA ILE A 380 33.90 -6.92 -24.86
C ILE A 380 33.55 -7.15 -23.37
N ASN A 381 33.32 -6.09 -22.59
CA ASN A 381 32.95 -6.15 -21.16
C ASN A 381 31.58 -6.80 -20.92
N LEU A 382 30.78 -7.02 -21.95
CA LEU A 382 29.56 -7.82 -21.85
C LEU A 382 29.88 -9.32 -21.69
N TYR A 383 31.04 -9.77 -22.19
CA TYR A 383 31.41 -11.18 -22.28
C TYR A 383 32.54 -11.57 -21.34
N PHE A 384 33.41 -10.61 -20.98
CA PHE A 384 34.57 -10.83 -20.14
C PHE A 384 34.75 -9.75 -19.08
N ASP A 385 35.31 -10.10 -17.94
CA ASP A 385 35.92 -9.15 -17.04
C ASP A 385 37.22 -8.66 -17.62
N THR A 386 37.45 -7.33 -17.59
CA THR A 386 38.61 -6.76 -18.23
C THR A 386 39.35 -5.80 -17.28
N GLN A 387 40.62 -5.62 -17.52
CA GLN A 387 41.47 -4.63 -16.87
C GLN A 387 42.20 -3.83 -17.94
N ASP A 388 42.34 -2.51 -17.71
CA ASP A 388 43.13 -1.65 -18.58
C ASP A 388 44.58 -2.13 -18.67
N ALA A 389 45.10 -2.21 -19.88
CA ALA A 389 46.43 -2.69 -20.18
C ALA A 389 47.08 -1.90 -21.33
N TRP A 390 48.33 -2.15 -21.60
CA TRP A 390 49.07 -1.58 -22.71
C TRP A 390 49.81 -2.65 -23.46
N ILE A 391 49.82 -2.54 -24.79
CA ILE A 391 50.69 -3.31 -25.71
C ILE A 391 51.59 -2.29 -26.40
N ARG A 392 52.85 -2.23 -25.98
CA ARG A 392 53.78 -1.16 -26.36
C ARG A 392 53.22 0.23 -25.99
N LYS A 393 52.87 1.05 -26.98
CA LYS A 393 52.30 2.41 -26.77
C LYS A 393 50.81 2.47 -26.98
N ASP A 394 50.17 1.36 -27.35
CA ASP A 394 48.73 1.32 -27.66
C ASP A 394 47.92 0.89 -26.44
N LYS A 395 46.77 1.55 -26.22
CA LYS A 395 45.82 1.10 -25.21
C LYS A 395 45.26 -0.29 -25.56
N ALA A 396 45.13 -1.13 -24.55
CA ALA A 396 44.67 -2.49 -24.65
C ALA A 396 43.80 -2.87 -23.44
N LEU A 397 43.07 -3.97 -23.54
CA LEU A 397 42.39 -4.63 -22.42
C LEU A 397 43.01 -6.03 -22.19
N LEU A 398 43.23 -6.35 -20.92
CA LEU A 398 43.53 -7.70 -20.45
C LEU A 398 42.23 -8.38 -20.10
N LEU A 399 41.95 -9.55 -20.66
CA LEU A 399 40.78 -10.35 -20.30
C LEU A 399 41.09 -11.21 -19.06
N ILE A 400 40.30 -11.03 -17.99
CA ILE A 400 40.55 -11.66 -16.69
C ILE A 400 39.74 -12.95 -16.55
N SER A 401 38.43 -12.90 -16.82
CA SER A 401 37.52 -14.04 -16.71
C SER A 401 36.35 -13.90 -17.67
N GLU A 402 35.68 -15.02 -17.95
CA GLU A 402 34.41 -15.01 -18.71
C GLU A 402 33.25 -14.62 -17.77
N LYS A 403 32.31 -13.83 -18.30
CA LYS A 403 31.09 -13.39 -17.60
C LYS A 403 29.84 -14.17 -17.94
N VAL A 404 29.80 -14.75 -19.14
CA VAL A 404 28.59 -15.36 -19.72
C VAL A 404 28.92 -16.77 -20.21
#